data_720aa666b191a2b5290ad3aca3d31532
#
_entry.id   720aa666b191a2b5290ad3aca3d31532
#
_cell.length_a   1.000
_cell.length_b   1.000
_cell.length_c   1.000
_cell.angle_alpha   90.00
_cell.angle_beta   90.00
_cell.angle_gamma   90.00
#
_symmetry.space_group_name_H-M   'P 1'
#
loop_
_entity.id
_entity.type
_entity.pdbx_description
1 polymer ?
#
loop_
_entity_poly.entity_id
_entity_poly.type
_entity_poly.pdbx_seq_one_letter_code
_entity_poly.pdbx_strand_id
1 'polypeptide(L)'
;MKNYSYYEHTPIYTIKELLAFCAAKYGERIALKYSVRKQERSVSFSEFKSQVEFFGTYLFSEGFRGKHIAVLGENSYEWILTHFAVTCGGNVIVPIDKELDTGGIAELLTDSDSCALVYSDTYADIAEELQAELPDITYINMKNLSQCIEQGEHLCEDGYIEYVNMDIKQDNLATIVYTSGTTGKSKGVMLTHGNIATNTFSTCQNVLIEGNSVLLLPLHHTFGLVAGILCVLFYGYSVYINSSLKRVMDDFQKARPQHLSLVPLVVETLYKRIWMTAAQQKKDRALRMLIKVSDALRRVKIDCRKLFFKSVISAFGGNLETIISGGAPIEDKYIKDFDAFGITIINGYGITECSPVVATNRNLAIKTGTVGFPLSCNEVKIDCPDQDGNGEILVKGTNVMVGYYRDRESTETVFRDGWFRTGDLGRIDDNKYLYITGRIKNLIILANGENIPAEVIEQQIYTIPYVKEAICYGKDNVIVAEVYLDEEVFDAKERINDDIQAVNQRLPQMRNIGRVVIRNTEFPKTTTKKIKRNLGGQKNA
;
A
#
# COMPACT_ATOMS: atom_id res chain seq x y z
N MET A 1 -3.47 7.25 25.38
CA MET A 1 -3.85 8.55 24.79
C MET A 1 -5.32 8.51 24.46
N LYS A 2 -6.07 9.59 24.67
CA LYS A 2 -7.50 9.64 24.31
C LYS A 2 -7.62 9.95 22.82
N ASN A 3 -8.61 9.34 22.14
CA ASN A 3 -8.99 9.72 20.80
C ASN A 3 -9.49 11.18 20.79
N TYR A 4 -9.37 11.87 19.66
CA TYR A 4 -9.77 13.25 19.48
C TYR A 4 -10.73 13.38 18.28
N SER A 5 -11.37 14.53 18.06
CA SER A 5 -12.28 14.75 16.94
C SER A 5 -11.61 14.49 15.60
N TYR A 6 -12.39 14.07 14.61
CA TYR A 6 -11.92 13.95 13.23
C TYR A 6 -11.55 15.33 12.66
N TYR A 7 -10.60 15.35 11.71
CA TYR A 7 -10.34 16.54 10.92
C TYR A 7 -11.55 16.83 10.03
N GLU A 8 -12.00 18.08 10.03
CA GLU A 8 -13.17 18.49 9.25
C GLU A 8 -12.80 18.77 7.80
N HIS A 9 -13.53 18.14 6.88
CA HIS A 9 -13.35 18.27 5.44
C HIS A 9 -14.70 18.26 4.72
N THR A 10 -14.73 18.80 3.49
CA THR A 10 -15.88 18.66 2.60
C THR A 10 -15.98 17.22 2.11
N PRO A 11 -17.11 16.52 2.29
CA PRO A 11 -17.29 15.17 1.78
C PRO A 11 -17.13 15.11 0.25
N ILE A 12 -16.57 14.01 -0.23
CA ILE A 12 -16.50 13.64 -1.65
C ILE A 12 -17.01 12.22 -1.81
N TYR A 13 -17.73 11.95 -2.89
CA TYR A 13 -18.39 10.67 -3.11
C TYR A 13 -17.92 9.96 -4.38
N THR A 14 -17.21 10.66 -5.27
CA THR A 14 -16.66 10.08 -6.50
C THR A 14 -15.24 10.57 -6.77
N ILE A 15 -14.48 9.83 -7.59
CA ILE A 15 -13.13 10.24 -8.04
C ILE A 15 -13.25 11.51 -8.90
N LYS A 16 -14.32 11.65 -9.68
CA LYS A 16 -14.58 12.85 -10.50
C LYS A 16 -14.82 14.08 -9.63
N GLU A 17 -15.62 13.94 -8.56
CA GLU A 17 -15.80 15.03 -7.57
C GLU A 17 -14.49 15.42 -6.89
N LEU A 18 -13.64 14.43 -6.53
CA LEU A 18 -12.32 14.72 -5.96
C LEU A 18 -11.48 15.55 -6.91
N LEU A 19 -11.40 15.16 -8.19
CA LEU A 19 -10.65 15.90 -9.21
C LEU A 19 -11.18 17.32 -9.37
N ALA A 20 -12.50 17.48 -9.48
CA ALA A 20 -13.16 18.78 -9.62
C ALA A 20 -12.94 19.68 -8.38
N PHE A 21 -13.09 19.10 -7.18
CA PHE A 21 -12.84 19.80 -5.91
C PHE A 21 -11.38 20.29 -5.83
N CYS A 22 -10.42 19.43 -6.15
CA CYS A 22 -9.01 19.80 -6.10
C CYS A 22 -8.67 20.90 -7.10
N ALA A 23 -9.15 20.81 -8.35
CA ALA A 23 -8.93 21.84 -9.36
C ALA A 23 -9.57 23.17 -8.98
N ALA A 24 -10.82 23.17 -8.49
CA ALA A 24 -11.52 24.38 -8.06
C ALA A 24 -10.86 25.07 -6.86
N LYS A 25 -10.37 24.26 -5.90
CA LYS A 25 -9.81 24.78 -4.63
C LYS A 25 -8.37 25.20 -4.74
N TYR A 26 -7.56 24.48 -5.53
CA TYR A 26 -6.10 24.64 -5.55
C TYR A 26 -5.56 25.22 -6.87
N GLY A 27 -6.34 25.19 -7.95
CA GLY A 27 -6.07 25.87 -9.22
C GLY A 27 -4.65 25.64 -9.75
N GLU A 28 -3.89 26.73 -9.81
CA GLU A 28 -2.52 26.75 -10.38
C GLU A 28 -1.43 26.19 -9.44
N ARG A 29 -1.79 25.72 -8.25
CA ARG A 29 -0.83 24.98 -7.41
C ARG A 29 -0.41 23.70 -8.13
N ILE A 30 0.84 23.30 -7.95
CA ILE A 30 1.37 22.07 -8.56
C ILE A 30 0.77 20.85 -7.85
N ALA A 31 0.13 19.97 -8.65
CA ALA A 31 -0.42 18.70 -8.24
C ALA A 31 0.61 17.57 -8.41
N LEU A 32 1.24 17.48 -9.56
CA LEU A 32 2.13 16.40 -9.93
C LEU A 32 3.47 16.93 -10.44
N LYS A 33 4.55 16.24 -10.07
CA LYS A 33 5.90 16.48 -10.56
C LYS A 33 6.54 15.17 -10.99
N TYR A 34 7.30 15.20 -12.06
CA TYR A 34 8.01 14.03 -12.57
C TYR A 34 9.21 14.43 -13.41
N SER A 35 10.09 13.48 -13.73
CA SER A 35 11.27 13.74 -14.58
C SER A 35 11.19 12.98 -15.89
N VAL A 36 11.31 13.68 -17.01
CA VAL A 36 11.46 13.11 -18.36
C VAL A 36 12.86 13.45 -18.87
N ARG A 37 13.67 12.46 -19.21
CA ARG A 37 15.05 12.65 -19.71
C ARG A 37 15.88 13.62 -18.86
N LYS A 38 15.76 13.53 -17.51
CA LYS A 38 16.40 14.38 -16.50
C LYS A 38 15.86 15.82 -16.40
N GLN A 39 14.86 16.20 -17.18
CA GLN A 39 14.17 17.47 -17.03
C GLN A 39 12.95 17.29 -16.13
N GLU A 40 12.79 18.17 -15.16
CA GLU A 40 11.61 18.18 -14.29
C GLU A 40 10.42 18.78 -15.06
N ARG A 41 9.28 18.14 -14.91
CA ARG A 41 7.97 18.60 -15.38
C ARG A 41 7.07 18.77 -14.17
N SER A 42 6.22 19.77 -14.25
CA SER A 42 5.23 20.08 -13.22
C SER A 42 3.88 20.31 -13.88
N VAL A 43 2.82 19.81 -13.27
CA VAL A 43 1.44 19.94 -13.74
C VAL A 43 0.62 20.51 -12.59
N SER A 44 -0.13 21.61 -12.84
CA SER A 44 -1.03 22.20 -11.84
C SER A 44 -2.30 21.37 -11.69
N PHE A 45 -3.09 21.65 -10.63
CA PHE A 45 -4.39 20.99 -10.45
C PHE A 45 -5.37 21.32 -11.59
N SER A 46 -5.37 22.57 -12.06
CA SER A 46 -6.20 22.97 -13.20
C SER A 46 -5.77 22.28 -14.49
N GLU A 47 -4.48 22.29 -14.79
CA GLU A 47 -3.92 21.63 -15.96
C GLU A 47 -4.17 20.12 -15.94
N PHE A 48 -3.97 19.46 -14.78
CA PHE A 48 -4.24 18.03 -14.64
C PHE A 48 -5.70 17.69 -14.94
N LYS A 49 -6.65 18.47 -14.39
CA LYS A 49 -8.07 18.28 -14.70
C LYS A 49 -8.35 18.42 -16.18
N SER A 50 -7.84 19.47 -16.85
CA SER A 50 -8.03 19.68 -18.29
C SER A 50 -7.46 18.53 -19.11
N GLN A 51 -6.25 18.05 -18.80
CA GLN A 51 -5.67 16.92 -19.52
C GLN A 51 -6.43 15.61 -19.30
N VAL A 52 -7.01 15.40 -18.10
CA VAL A 52 -7.92 14.27 -17.84
C VAL A 52 -9.18 14.37 -18.70
N GLU A 53 -9.76 15.56 -18.82
CA GLU A 53 -10.95 15.80 -19.64
C GLU A 53 -10.65 15.62 -21.15
N PHE A 54 -9.53 16.10 -21.62
CA PHE A 54 -9.12 15.95 -23.03
C PHE A 54 -8.85 14.48 -23.38
N PHE A 55 -8.04 13.78 -22.59
CA PHE A 55 -7.78 12.37 -22.85
C PHE A 55 -9.04 11.52 -22.69
N GLY A 56 -9.90 11.82 -21.73
CA GLY A 56 -11.19 11.15 -21.56
C GLY A 56 -12.13 11.40 -22.75
N THR A 57 -12.14 12.62 -23.30
CA THR A 57 -12.90 12.96 -24.51
C THR A 57 -12.40 12.18 -25.74
N TYR A 58 -11.08 12.05 -25.89
CA TYR A 58 -10.49 11.19 -26.91
C TYR A 58 -10.97 9.72 -26.75
N LEU A 59 -10.91 9.17 -25.54
CA LEU A 59 -11.40 7.81 -25.29
C LEU A 59 -12.88 7.65 -25.68
N PHE A 60 -13.70 8.66 -25.43
CA PHE A 60 -15.12 8.65 -25.81
C PHE A 60 -15.32 8.69 -27.33
N SER A 61 -14.51 9.46 -28.07
CA SER A 61 -14.56 9.51 -29.53
C SER A 61 -14.16 8.17 -30.16
N GLU A 62 -13.27 7.42 -29.52
CA GLU A 62 -12.88 6.07 -29.91
C GLU A 62 -13.91 4.99 -29.47
N GLY A 63 -15.03 5.39 -28.86
CA GLY A 63 -16.12 4.49 -28.49
C GLY A 63 -15.97 3.80 -27.12
N PHE A 64 -15.00 4.20 -26.30
CA PHE A 64 -14.82 3.65 -24.95
C PHE A 64 -15.81 4.29 -23.96
N ARG A 65 -16.98 3.70 -23.80
CA ARG A 65 -18.04 4.15 -22.88
C ARG A 65 -18.58 2.96 -22.09
N GLY A 66 -18.47 3.03 -20.76
CA GLY A 66 -18.86 1.94 -19.87
C GLY A 66 -18.04 0.66 -20.13
N LYS A 67 -16.80 0.81 -20.55
CA LYS A 67 -15.89 -0.29 -20.91
C LYS A 67 -14.84 -0.52 -19.83
N HIS A 68 -14.25 -1.71 -19.83
CA HIS A 68 -13.09 -2.01 -18.99
C HIS A 68 -11.82 -1.72 -19.80
N ILE A 69 -10.94 -0.91 -19.23
CA ILE A 69 -9.67 -0.48 -19.84
C ILE A 69 -8.55 -0.84 -18.89
N ALA A 70 -7.66 -1.71 -19.33
CA ALA A 70 -6.49 -2.10 -18.55
C ALA A 70 -5.37 -1.06 -18.65
N VAL A 71 -4.55 -0.96 -17.59
CA VAL A 71 -3.36 -0.11 -17.58
C VAL A 71 -2.15 -0.90 -17.08
N LEU A 72 -1.05 -0.89 -17.86
CA LEU A 72 0.20 -1.59 -17.58
C LEU A 72 1.38 -0.64 -17.66
N GLY A 73 2.13 -0.47 -16.58
CA GLY A 73 3.32 0.37 -16.60
C GLY A 73 3.93 0.59 -15.22
N GLU A 74 5.10 1.22 -15.23
CA GLU A 74 5.71 1.83 -14.07
C GLU A 74 4.92 3.04 -13.57
N ASN A 75 5.22 3.49 -12.35
CA ASN A 75 4.68 4.75 -11.86
C ASN A 75 5.09 5.89 -12.79
N SER A 76 4.12 6.52 -13.45
CA SER A 76 4.32 7.62 -14.37
C SER A 76 3.15 8.60 -14.34
N TYR A 77 3.35 9.77 -14.91
CA TYR A 77 2.28 10.75 -15.10
C TYR A 77 1.17 10.19 -15.99
N GLU A 78 1.55 9.53 -17.06
CA GLU A 78 0.67 8.93 -18.05
C GLU A 78 -0.22 7.84 -17.43
N TRP A 79 0.32 7.06 -16.49
CA TRP A 79 -0.44 6.06 -15.75
C TRP A 79 -1.53 6.73 -14.88
N ILE A 80 -1.16 7.79 -14.14
CA ILE A 80 -2.10 8.53 -13.28
C ILE A 80 -3.17 9.21 -14.14
N LEU A 81 -2.76 9.86 -15.22
CA LEU A 81 -3.67 10.48 -16.17
C LEU A 81 -4.68 9.48 -16.74
N THR A 82 -4.19 8.30 -17.16
CA THR A 82 -5.05 7.20 -17.66
C THR A 82 -6.07 6.76 -16.61
N HIS A 83 -5.62 6.58 -15.38
CA HIS A 83 -6.51 6.17 -14.28
C HIS A 83 -7.67 7.16 -14.11
N PHE A 84 -7.37 8.45 -14.04
CA PHE A 84 -8.40 9.47 -13.87
C PHE A 84 -9.27 9.62 -15.14
N ALA A 85 -8.70 9.62 -16.33
CA ALA A 85 -9.45 9.75 -17.58
C ALA A 85 -10.42 8.58 -17.81
N VAL A 86 -10.02 7.36 -17.47
CA VAL A 86 -10.89 6.18 -17.56
C VAL A 86 -12.02 6.27 -16.53
N THR A 87 -11.70 6.50 -15.25
CA THR A 87 -12.70 6.48 -14.18
C THR A 87 -13.64 7.68 -14.24
N CYS A 88 -13.16 8.89 -14.47
CA CYS A 88 -14.01 10.09 -14.56
C CYS A 88 -14.96 10.09 -15.77
N GLY A 89 -14.78 9.19 -16.74
CA GLY A 89 -15.68 8.95 -17.86
C GLY A 89 -16.66 7.80 -17.63
N GLY A 90 -16.68 7.16 -16.46
CA GLY A 90 -17.56 6.02 -16.19
C GLY A 90 -17.11 4.71 -16.84
N ASN A 91 -15.86 4.65 -17.30
CA ASN A 91 -15.19 3.41 -17.66
C ASN A 91 -14.57 2.78 -16.39
N VAL A 92 -14.28 1.50 -16.44
CA VAL A 92 -13.69 0.75 -15.33
C VAL A 92 -12.20 0.55 -15.62
N ILE A 93 -11.33 1.06 -14.74
CA ILE A 93 -9.88 0.82 -14.86
C ILE A 93 -9.51 -0.54 -14.30
N VAL A 94 -8.62 -1.26 -15.01
CA VAL A 94 -8.06 -2.54 -14.56
C VAL A 94 -6.54 -2.39 -14.44
N PRO A 95 -6.02 -2.05 -13.26
CA PRO A 95 -4.59 -1.94 -13.03
C PRO A 95 -3.90 -3.30 -13.08
N ILE A 96 -2.93 -3.47 -13.98
CA ILE A 96 -2.19 -4.70 -14.15
C ILE A 96 -0.86 -4.64 -13.40
N ASP A 97 -0.54 -5.73 -12.68
CA ASP A 97 0.76 -5.87 -12.04
C ASP A 97 1.86 -6.04 -13.11
N LYS A 98 2.77 -5.09 -13.15
CA LYS A 98 3.86 -5.02 -14.12
C LYS A 98 4.91 -6.13 -14.00
N GLU A 99 4.90 -6.91 -12.92
CA GLU A 99 5.83 -8.03 -12.70
C GLU A 99 5.24 -9.37 -13.19
N LEU A 100 4.03 -9.37 -13.74
CA LEU A 100 3.45 -10.55 -14.39
C LEU A 100 4.15 -10.79 -15.75
N ASP A 101 4.21 -12.06 -16.12
CA ASP A 101 4.58 -12.47 -17.48
C ASP A 101 3.44 -12.26 -18.48
N THR A 102 3.73 -12.39 -19.77
CA THR A 102 2.76 -12.18 -20.85
C THR A 102 1.51 -13.03 -20.67
N GLY A 103 1.67 -14.32 -20.29
CA GLY A 103 0.54 -15.22 -20.06
C GLY A 103 -0.36 -14.80 -18.89
N GLY A 104 0.25 -14.35 -17.77
CA GLY A 104 -0.49 -13.83 -16.64
C GLY A 104 -1.24 -12.53 -16.98
N ILE A 105 -0.66 -11.66 -17.80
CA ILE A 105 -1.33 -10.45 -18.28
C ILE A 105 -2.50 -10.80 -19.21
N ALA A 106 -2.30 -11.72 -20.15
CA ALA A 106 -3.36 -12.19 -21.06
C ALA A 106 -4.55 -12.79 -20.29
N GLU A 107 -4.28 -13.60 -19.24
CA GLU A 107 -5.32 -14.13 -18.36
C GLU A 107 -6.13 -13.00 -17.71
N LEU A 108 -5.47 -11.97 -17.15
CA LEU A 108 -6.18 -10.86 -16.51
C LEU A 108 -6.98 -10.00 -17.49
N LEU A 109 -6.44 -9.73 -18.69
CA LEU A 109 -7.16 -9.00 -19.73
C LEU A 109 -8.44 -9.73 -20.14
N THR A 110 -8.37 -11.06 -20.30
CA THR A 110 -9.50 -11.91 -20.65
C THR A 110 -10.51 -12.00 -19.50
N ASP A 111 -10.04 -12.29 -18.28
CA ASP A 111 -10.92 -12.44 -17.10
C ASP A 111 -11.66 -11.15 -16.76
N SER A 112 -11.03 -10.00 -16.96
CA SER A 112 -11.61 -8.67 -16.70
C SER A 112 -12.47 -8.12 -17.82
N ASP A 113 -12.63 -8.82 -18.96
CA ASP A 113 -13.28 -8.29 -20.18
C ASP A 113 -12.69 -6.94 -20.65
N SER A 114 -11.41 -6.75 -20.48
CA SER A 114 -10.75 -5.52 -20.92
C SER A 114 -10.80 -5.41 -22.45
N CYS A 115 -11.33 -4.30 -22.97
CA CYS A 115 -11.39 -4.04 -24.40
C CYS A 115 -10.22 -3.17 -24.89
N ALA A 116 -9.46 -2.58 -23.98
CA ALA A 116 -8.25 -1.83 -24.32
C ALA A 116 -7.16 -2.03 -23.24
N LEU A 117 -5.91 -1.93 -23.67
CA LEU A 117 -4.71 -1.89 -22.81
C LEU A 117 -3.93 -0.60 -23.09
N VAL A 118 -3.87 0.29 -22.10
CA VAL A 118 -2.98 1.45 -22.11
C VAL A 118 -1.67 1.02 -21.45
N TYR A 119 -0.56 1.06 -22.16
CA TYR A 119 0.70 0.51 -21.69
C TYR A 119 1.88 1.46 -21.85
N SER A 120 2.84 1.39 -20.93
CA SER A 120 4.11 2.12 -21.01
C SER A 120 5.01 1.51 -22.09
N ASP A 121 5.77 2.36 -22.79
CA ASP A 121 6.71 1.95 -23.84
C ASP A 121 7.75 0.91 -23.35
N THR A 122 8.00 0.84 -22.06
CA THR A 122 8.84 -0.21 -21.41
C THR A 122 8.28 -1.62 -21.64
N TYR A 123 6.98 -1.75 -21.88
CA TYR A 123 6.27 -3.02 -22.08
C TYR A 123 5.81 -3.21 -23.54
N ALA A 124 6.46 -2.52 -24.50
CA ALA A 124 6.09 -2.60 -25.91
C ALA A 124 6.21 -4.03 -26.47
N ASP A 125 7.29 -4.75 -26.14
CA ASP A 125 7.49 -6.13 -26.59
C ASP A 125 6.37 -7.07 -26.08
N ILE A 126 6.00 -6.93 -24.80
CA ILE A 126 4.88 -7.68 -24.21
C ILE A 126 3.55 -7.30 -24.89
N ALA A 127 3.34 -6.02 -25.20
CA ALA A 127 2.13 -5.56 -25.88
C ALA A 127 2.03 -6.12 -27.31
N GLU A 128 3.16 -6.28 -28.03
CA GLU A 128 3.20 -6.92 -29.36
C GLU A 128 2.83 -8.41 -29.27
N GLU A 129 3.35 -9.15 -28.27
CA GLU A 129 2.98 -10.53 -28.02
C GLU A 129 1.49 -10.67 -27.70
N LEU A 130 0.97 -9.81 -26.80
CA LEU A 130 -0.44 -9.79 -26.42
C LEU A 130 -1.34 -9.44 -27.60
N GLN A 131 -0.94 -8.54 -28.49
CA GLN A 131 -1.70 -8.17 -29.67
C GLN A 131 -1.84 -9.33 -30.66
N ALA A 132 -0.84 -10.20 -30.75
CA ALA A 132 -0.94 -11.43 -31.55
C ALA A 132 -1.91 -12.46 -30.95
N GLU A 133 -2.00 -12.54 -29.61
CA GLU A 133 -2.87 -13.48 -28.89
C GLU A 133 -4.30 -12.93 -28.72
N LEU A 134 -4.46 -11.64 -28.47
CA LEU A 134 -5.71 -10.95 -28.18
C LEU A 134 -5.95 -9.78 -29.17
N PRO A 135 -6.16 -10.05 -30.47
CA PRO A 135 -6.24 -9.03 -31.52
C PRO A 135 -7.46 -8.10 -31.41
N ASP A 136 -8.49 -8.49 -30.67
CA ASP A 136 -9.72 -7.70 -30.49
C ASP A 136 -9.56 -6.59 -29.43
N ILE A 137 -8.44 -6.57 -28.69
CA ILE A 137 -8.12 -5.53 -27.71
C ILE A 137 -7.46 -4.35 -28.42
N THR A 138 -7.86 -3.15 -28.07
CA THR A 138 -7.17 -1.92 -28.53
C THR A 138 -5.93 -1.65 -27.68
N TYR A 139 -4.77 -1.45 -28.32
CA TYR A 139 -3.50 -1.19 -27.65
C TYR A 139 -3.09 0.27 -27.79
N ILE A 140 -2.97 1.00 -26.68
CA ILE A 140 -2.63 2.41 -26.63
C ILE A 140 -1.29 2.58 -25.90
N ASN A 141 -0.23 2.95 -26.64
CA ASN A 141 1.07 3.21 -26.04
C ASN A 141 1.10 4.59 -25.36
N MET A 142 1.49 4.65 -24.10
CA MET A 142 1.58 5.89 -23.30
C MET A 142 2.48 6.96 -23.93
N LYS A 143 3.46 6.58 -24.76
CA LYS A 143 4.30 7.55 -25.50
C LYS A 143 3.50 8.43 -26.47
N ASN A 144 2.33 7.99 -26.89
CA ASN A 144 1.45 8.69 -27.83
C ASN A 144 0.35 9.51 -27.11
N LEU A 145 0.27 9.48 -25.78
CA LEU A 145 -0.82 10.14 -25.05
C LEU A 145 -0.87 11.66 -25.29
N SER A 146 0.26 12.31 -25.54
CA SER A 146 0.26 13.74 -25.90
C SER A 146 -0.57 14.03 -27.16
N GLN A 147 -0.52 13.14 -28.16
CA GLN A 147 -1.34 13.26 -29.39
C GLN A 147 -2.82 12.99 -29.10
N CYS A 148 -3.12 12.00 -28.24
CA CYS A 148 -4.50 11.70 -27.84
C CYS A 148 -5.11 12.87 -27.05
N ILE A 149 -4.32 13.52 -26.19
CA ILE A 149 -4.74 14.72 -25.43
C ILE A 149 -5.04 15.87 -26.39
N GLU A 150 -4.13 16.16 -27.34
CA GLU A 150 -4.32 17.23 -28.35
C GLU A 150 -5.57 17.00 -29.21
N GLN A 151 -5.82 15.76 -29.63
CA GLN A 151 -7.05 15.41 -30.37
C GLN A 151 -8.29 15.60 -29.49
N GLY A 152 -8.25 15.20 -28.23
CA GLY A 152 -9.35 15.40 -27.28
C GLY A 152 -9.59 16.87 -26.96
N GLU A 153 -8.54 17.71 -26.90
CA GLU A 153 -8.65 19.16 -26.75
C GLU A 153 -9.40 19.78 -27.92
N HIS A 154 -9.00 19.49 -29.18
CA HIS A 154 -9.71 19.94 -30.37
C HIS A 154 -11.17 19.49 -30.39
N LEU A 155 -11.47 18.24 -29.99
CA LEU A 155 -12.85 17.78 -29.92
C LEU A 155 -13.67 18.59 -28.88
N CYS A 156 -13.06 18.95 -27.74
CA CYS A 156 -13.71 19.79 -26.73
C CYS A 156 -13.96 21.22 -27.27
N GLU A 157 -13.01 21.80 -28.02
CA GLU A 157 -13.15 23.10 -28.70
C GLU A 157 -14.27 23.07 -29.75
N ASP A 158 -14.44 21.95 -30.46
CA ASP A 158 -15.53 21.70 -31.40
C ASP A 158 -16.88 21.41 -30.72
N GLY A 159 -16.94 21.46 -29.41
CA GLY A 159 -18.17 21.32 -28.62
C GLY A 159 -18.52 19.89 -28.20
N TYR A 160 -17.58 18.94 -28.26
CA TYR A 160 -17.79 17.58 -27.77
C TYR A 160 -17.66 17.55 -26.24
N ILE A 161 -18.79 17.63 -25.54
CA ILE A 161 -18.87 17.80 -24.08
C ILE A 161 -19.40 16.58 -23.32
N GLU A 162 -19.64 15.46 -24.01
CA GLU A 162 -20.28 14.27 -23.41
C GLU A 162 -19.47 13.70 -22.25
N TYR A 163 -18.14 13.61 -22.38
CA TYR A 163 -17.25 13.16 -21.31
C TYR A 163 -17.28 14.10 -20.11
N VAL A 164 -17.18 15.41 -20.36
CA VAL A 164 -17.17 16.42 -19.29
C VAL A 164 -18.48 16.39 -18.50
N ASN A 165 -19.59 16.19 -19.20
CA ASN A 165 -20.94 16.16 -18.62
C ASN A 165 -21.35 14.77 -18.11
N MET A 166 -20.48 13.74 -18.19
CA MET A 166 -20.80 12.41 -17.69
C MET A 166 -21.12 12.45 -16.21
N ASP A 167 -22.33 12.02 -15.84
CA ASP A 167 -22.79 11.93 -14.45
C ASP A 167 -22.31 10.62 -13.81
N ILE A 168 -21.35 10.72 -12.92
CA ILE A 168 -20.77 9.59 -12.21
C ILE A 168 -21.41 9.45 -10.83
N LYS A 169 -22.04 8.32 -10.58
CA LYS A 169 -22.64 8.00 -9.28
C LYS A 169 -21.65 7.25 -8.39
N GLN A 170 -21.83 7.35 -7.09
CA GLN A 170 -20.99 6.67 -6.10
C GLN A 170 -21.00 5.14 -6.21
N ASP A 171 -22.07 4.55 -6.71
CA ASP A 171 -22.26 3.12 -6.92
C ASP A 171 -21.75 2.61 -8.29
N ASN A 172 -21.35 3.54 -9.19
CA ASN A 172 -20.70 3.13 -10.44
C ASN A 172 -19.36 2.43 -10.13
N LEU A 173 -19.11 1.31 -10.80
CA LEU A 173 -17.84 0.60 -10.72
C LEU A 173 -16.71 1.49 -11.26
N ALA A 174 -15.66 1.66 -10.48
CA ALA A 174 -14.51 2.48 -10.86
C ALA A 174 -13.30 1.63 -11.25
N THR A 175 -13.06 0.53 -10.55
CA THR A 175 -11.89 -0.32 -10.81
C THR A 175 -12.14 -1.78 -10.45
N ILE A 176 -11.44 -2.67 -11.15
CA ILE A 176 -11.26 -4.07 -10.79
C ILE A 176 -9.79 -4.28 -10.49
N VAL A 177 -9.46 -4.53 -9.21
CA VAL A 177 -8.08 -4.73 -8.75
C VAL A 177 -7.83 -6.20 -8.48
N TYR A 178 -6.90 -6.81 -9.21
CA TYR A 178 -6.58 -8.21 -9.02
C TYR A 178 -5.66 -8.44 -7.82
N THR A 179 -6.04 -9.41 -6.99
CA THR A 179 -5.24 -9.84 -5.83
C THR A 179 -4.89 -11.31 -5.98
N SER A 180 -3.68 -11.69 -5.54
CA SER A 180 -3.28 -13.10 -5.52
C SER A 180 -4.17 -13.87 -4.54
N GLY A 181 -5.10 -14.64 -5.07
CA GLY A 181 -6.01 -15.48 -4.29
C GLY A 181 -5.26 -16.56 -3.50
N THR A 182 -5.89 -17.05 -2.44
CA THR A 182 -5.35 -18.15 -1.62
C THR A 182 -5.33 -19.50 -2.36
N THR A 183 -6.14 -19.61 -3.41
CA THR A 183 -6.31 -20.81 -4.25
C THR A 183 -5.36 -20.84 -5.44
N GLY A 184 -4.50 -19.84 -5.60
CA GLY A 184 -3.55 -19.70 -6.72
C GLY A 184 -4.11 -18.90 -7.91
N LYS A 185 -5.44 -18.81 -8.09
CA LYS A 185 -6.07 -17.95 -9.10
C LYS A 185 -6.26 -16.54 -8.55
N SER A 186 -5.90 -15.52 -9.35
CA SER A 186 -6.14 -14.12 -9.01
C SER A 186 -7.64 -13.81 -8.95
N LYS A 187 -8.07 -12.96 -8.00
CA LYS A 187 -9.47 -12.54 -7.85
C LYS A 187 -9.57 -11.04 -8.14
N GLY A 188 -10.49 -10.66 -9.00
CA GLY A 188 -10.77 -9.27 -9.34
C GLY A 188 -11.68 -8.60 -8.31
N VAL A 189 -11.14 -7.77 -7.45
CA VAL A 189 -11.88 -7.00 -6.44
C VAL A 189 -12.58 -5.83 -7.11
N MET A 190 -13.92 -5.78 -7.06
CA MET A 190 -14.74 -4.71 -7.64
C MET A 190 -14.91 -3.55 -6.66
N LEU A 191 -14.37 -2.38 -6.99
CA LEU A 191 -14.49 -1.16 -6.18
C LEU A 191 -15.23 -0.07 -6.94
N THR A 192 -16.24 0.51 -6.28
CA THR A 192 -17.00 1.64 -6.82
C THR A 192 -16.28 2.96 -6.58
N HIS A 193 -16.77 4.03 -7.24
CA HIS A 193 -16.34 5.40 -6.94
C HIS A 193 -16.54 5.75 -5.48
N GLY A 194 -17.69 5.36 -4.92
CA GLY A 194 -18.03 5.60 -3.51
C GLY A 194 -17.08 4.87 -2.57
N ASN A 195 -16.69 3.62 -2.86
CA ASN A 195 -15.75 2.88 -2.04
C ASN A 195 -14.41 3.64 -1.90
N ILE A 196 -13.85 4.08 -3.03
CA ILE A 196 -12.54 4.75 -3.09
C ILE A 196 -12.62 6.16 -2.50
N ALA A 197 -13.63 6.95 -2.90
CA ALA A 197 -13.77 8.33 -2.46
C ALA A 197 -14.03 8.44 -0.96
N THR A 198 -14.95 7.64 -0.40
CA THR A 198 -15.24 7.66 1.04
C THR A 198 -14.08 7.11 1.86
N ASN A 199 -13.32 6.14 1.34
CA ASN A 199 -12.08 5.67 1.98
C ASN A 199 -11.02 6.77 2.03
N THR A 200 -10.80 7.47 0.90
CA THR A 200 -9.89 8.62 0.82
C THR A 200 -10.29 9.71 1.81
N PHE A 201 -11.56 10.12 1.78
CA PHE A 201 -12.10 11.14 2.69
C PHE A 201 -11.93 10.76 4.17
N SER A 202 -12.31 9.52 4.54
CA SER A 202 -12.23 9.05 5.92
C SER A 202 -10.79 8.87 6.38
N THR A 203 -9.88 8.50 5.49
CA THR A 203 -8.44 8.47 5.77
C THR A 203 -7.92 9.87 6.09
N CYS A 204 -8.32 10.88 5.30
CA CYS A 204 -7.98 12.28 5.56
C CYS A 204 -8.63 12.82 6.84
N GLN A 205 -9.79 12.33 7.24
CA GLN A 205 -10.37 12.67 8.56
C GLN A 205 -9.53 12.10 9.73
N ASN A 206 -8.88 10.96 9.54
CA ASN A 206 -8.06 10.33 10.58
C ASN A 206 -6.64 10.89 10.62
N VAL A 207 -6.04 11.15 9.44
CA VAL A 207 -4.64 11.50 9.30
C VAL A 207 -4.51 12.83 8.58
N LEU A 208 -3.97 13.83 9.28
CA LEU A 208 -3.57 15.09 8.67
C LEU A 208 -2.27 14.87 7.87
N ILE A 209 -2.33 15.13 6.58
CA ILE A 209 -1.19 15.13 5.68
C ILE A 209 -0.76 16.57 5.46
N GLU A 210 0.49 16.88 5.79
CA GLU A 210 1.07 18.19 5.58
C GLU A 210 2.27 18.09 4.64
N GLY A 211 2.23 18.88 3.56
CA GLY A 211 3.32 19.02 2.61
C GLY A 211 3.38 17.97 1.50
N ASN A 212 4.39 18.14 0.68
CA ASN A 212 4.58 17.35 -0.54
C ASN A 212 5.04 15.92 -0.25
N SER A 213 4.80 15.02 -1.20
CA SER A 213 5.16 13.62 -1.11
C SER A 213 6.00 13.14 -2.29
N VAL A 214 6.62 11.97 -2.14
CA VAL A 214 7.22 11.22 -3.25
C VAL A 214 6.49 9.88 -3.35
N LEU A 215 5.99 9.56 -4.54
CA LEU A 215 5.31 8.32 -4.83
C LEU A 215 6.32 7.19 -5.02
N LEU A 216 6.39 6.27 -4.07
CA LEU A 216 7.24 5.08 -4.13
C LEU A 216 6.43 3.78 -4.24
N LEU A 217 5.17 3.81 -3.81
CA LEU A 217 4.28 2.65 -3.84
C LEU A 217 3.82 2.37 -5.27
N PRO A 218 3.70 1.09 -5.67
CA PRO A 218 3.15 0.74 -6.98
C PRO A 218 1.69 1.19 -7.11
N LEU A 219 1.34 1.81 -8.24
CA LEU A 219 0.00 2.35 -8.50
C LEU A 219 -1.06 1.29 -8.79
N HIS A 220 -0.66 0.09 -9.22
CA HIS A 220 -1.61 -1.02 -9.40
C HIS A 220 -2.16 -1.56 -8.08
N HIS A 221 -1.59 -1.16 -6.93
CA HIS A 221 -2.15 -1.44 -5.63
C HIS A 221 -2.96 -0.27 -5.08
N THR A 222 -4.11 -0.55 -4.49
CA THR A 222 -5.01 0.46 -3.90
C THR A 222 -4.32 1.36 -2.87
N PHE A 223 -3.35 0.86 -2.10
CA PHE A 223 -2.60 1.67 -1.14
C PHE A 223 -1.73 2.73 -1.83
N GLY A 224 -1.10 2.40 -2.96
CA GLY A 224 -0.35 3.37 -3.76
C GLY A 224 -1.23 4.48 -4.31
N LEU A 225 -2.40 4.13 -4.82
CA LEU A 225 -3.37 5.08 -5.33
C LEU A 225 -3.94 5.97 -4.21
N VAL A 226 -4.55 5.38 -3.17
CA VAL A 226 -5.29 6.14 -2.14
C VAL A 226 -4.33 6.95 -1.26
N ALA A 227 -3.36 6.33 -0.61
CA ALA A 227 -2.46 7.02 0.31
C ALA A 227 -1.32 7.76 -0.41
N GLY A 228 -0.88 7.28 -1.57
CA GLY A 228 0.21 7.89 -2.34
C GLY A 228 -0.23 9.05 -3.24
N ILE A 229 -1.47 9.04 -3.73
CA ILE A 229 -2.00 10.03 -4.66
C ILE A 229 -3.23 10.75 -4.09
N LEU A 230 -4.36 10.05 -3.92
CA LEU A 230 -5.65 10.71 -3.68
C LEU A 230 -5.67 11.53 -2.39
N CYS A 231 -5.15 11.00 -1.27
CA CYS A 231 -5.08 11.73 0.00
C CYS A 231 -4.17 12.97 -0.10
N VAL A 232 -3.05 12.90 -0.82
CA VAL A 232 -2.13 14.03 -0.98
C VAL A 232 -2.77 15.14 -1.81
N LEU A 233 -3.38 14.77 -2.95
CA LEU A 233 -4.09 15.72 -3.81
C LEU A 233 -5.29 16.34 -3.09
N PHE A 234 -6.03 15.58 -2.28
CA PHE A 234 -7.15 16.09 -1.48
C PHE A 234 -6.75 17.23 -0.55
N TYR A 235 -5.54 17.16 0.02
CA TYR A 235 -4.97 18.24 0.84
C TYR A 235 -4.35 19.38 0.03
N GLY A 236 -4.26 19.26 -1.30
CA GLY A 236 -3.69 20.28 -2.20
C GLY A 236 -2.17 20.34 -2.19
N TYR A 237 -1.53 19.24 -1.87
CA TYR A 237 -0.08 19.10 -1.94
C TYR A 237 0.36 18.36 -3.20
N SER A 238 1.63 18.53 -3.58
CA SER A 238 2.17 17.90 -4.78
C SER A 238 2.75 16.51 -4.48
N VAL A 239 2.62 15.64 -5.49
CA VAL A 239 3.27 14.33 -5.50
C VAL A 239 4.38 14.34 -6.55
N TYR A 240 5.60 14.03 -6.13
CA TYR A 240 6.71 13.75 -7.05
C TYR A 240 6.69 12.27 -7.42
N ILE A 241 6.54 11.97 -8.70
CA ILE A 241 6.45 10.60 -9.20
C ILE A 241 7.85 10.04 -9.38
N ASN A 242 8.20 9.04 -8.56
CA ASN A 242 9.46 8.31 -8.69
C ASN A 242 9.31 7.19 -9.71
N SER A 243 10.14 7.18 -10.74
CA SER A 243 10.15 6.15 -11.79
C SER A 243 11.08 4.98 -11.47
N SER A 244 12.01 5.13 -10.51
CA SER A 244 12.99 4.11 -10.18
C SER A 244 13.51 4.23 -8.76
N LEU A 245 13.43 3.15 -7.98
CA LEU A 245 13.98 3.08 -6.62
C LEU A 245 15.49 3.35 -6.55
N LYS A 246 16.24 3.14 -7.65
CA LYS A 246 17.68 3.48 -7.71
C LYS A 246 17.94 4.98 -7.57
N ARG A 247 16.97 5.83 -7.91
CA ARG A 247 17.07 7.29 -7.89
C ARG A 247 16.34 7.94 -6.72
N VAL A 248 15.78 7.16 -5.81
CA VAL A 248 14.91 7.65 -4.73
C VAL A 248 15.56 8.75 -3.89
N MET A 249 16.86 8.65 -3.61
CA MET A 249 17.56 9.66 -2.80
C MET A 249 17.72 10.98 -3.54
N ASP A 250 17.97 10.95 -4.84
CA ASP A 250 18.03 12.17 -5.68
C ASP A 250 16.66 12.83 -5.75
N ASP A 251 15.60 12.02 -5.87
CA ASP A 251 14.23 12.51 -5.93
C ASP A 251 13.78 13.08 -4.58
N PHE A 252 14.23 12.54 -3.45
CA PHE A 252 14.03 13.17 -2.14
C PHE A 252 14.67 14.56 -2.05
N GLN A 253 15.88 14.73 -2.59
CA GLN A 253 16.54 16.07 -2.59
C GLN A 253 15.77 17.09 -3.45
N LYS A 254 15.19 16.66 -4.58
CA LYS A 254 14.38 17.50 -5.47
C LYS A 254 13.01 17.82 -4.88
N ALA A 255 12.28 16.80 -4.49
CA ALA A 255 10.91 16.91 -4.02
C ALA A 255 10.81 17.49 -2.61
N ARG A 256 11.83 17.29 -1.76
CA ARG A 256 11.88 17.70 -0.36
C ARG A 256 10.62 17.32 0.40
N PRO A 257 10.24 16.03 0.41
CA PRO A 257 8.96 15.59 0.96
C PRO A 257 8.85 15.88 2.45
N GLN A 258 7.64 16.21 2.87
CA GLN A 258 7.29 16.35 4.29
C GLN A 258 6.63 15.07 4.80
N HIS A 259 5.99 14.31 3.91
CA HIS A 259 5.48 12.99 4.25
C HIS A 259 5.77 11.96 3.16
N LEU A 260 5.76 10.66 3.55
CA LEU A 260 5.93 9.53 2.65
C LEU A 260 4.93 8.43 3.00
N SER A 261 4.35 7.78 1.99
CA SER A 261 3.59 6.54 2.17
C SER A 261 4.46 5.37 1.75
N LEU A 262 4.74 4.44 2.69
CA LEU A 262 5.73 3.38 2.51
C LEU A 262 5.23 2.03 3.03
N VAL A 263 5.76 0.95 2.47
CA VAL A 263 5.65 -0.38 3.12
C VAL A 263 6.78 -0.57 4.14
N PRO A 264 6.59 -1.41 5.17
CA PRO A 264 7.58 -1.61 6.24
C PRO A 264 8.98 -1.97 5.74
N LEU A 265 9.12 -2.78 4.70
CA LEU A 265 10.41 -3.13 4.12
C LEU A 265 11.21 -1.92 3.62
N VAL A 266 10.53 -0.92 3.05
CA VAL A 266 11.18 0.32 2.62
C VAL A 266 11.60 1.14 3.83
N VAL A 267 10.76 1.23 4.87
CA VAL A 267 11.10 1.88 6.15
C VAL A 267 12.36 1.25 6.76
N GLU A 268 12.41 -0.08 6.81
CA GLU A 268 13.57 -0.85 7.29
C GLU A 268 14.84 -0.55 6.46
N THR A 269 14.70 -0.54 5.13
CA THR A 269 15.81 -0.26 4.22
C THR A 269 16.37 1.15 4.46
N LEU A 270 15.50 2.14 4.61
CA LEU A 270 15.89 3.52 4.92
C LEU A 270 16.56 3.60 6.30
N TYR A 271 16.04 2.89 7.29
CA TYR A 271 16.64 2.82 8.63
C TYR A 271 18.05 2.23 8.59
N LYS A 272 18.22 1.08 7.94
CA LYS A 272 19.55 0.44 7.76
C LYS A 272 20.53 1.40 7.08
N ARG A 273 20.09 2.11 6.05
CA ARG A 273 20.91 3.10 5.34
C ARG A 273 21.37 4.25 6.23
N ILE A 274 20.51 4.76 7.13
CA ILE A 274 20.90 5.79 8.11
C ILE A 274 22.08 5.30 8.95
N TRP A 275 21.96 4.10 9.54
CA TRP A 275 22.99 3.52 10.40
C TRP A 275 24.27 3.16 9.65
N MET A 276 24.17 2.60 8.45
CA MET A 276 25.33 2.33 7.58
C MET A 276 26.10 3.61 7.26
N THR A 277 25.39 4.68 6.89
CA THR A 277 26.02 5.99 6.62
C THR A 277 26.68 6.56 7.87
N ALA A 278 26.03 6.45 9.02
CA ALA A 278 26.61 6.90 10.29
C ALA A 278 27.89 6.11 10.65
N ALA A 279 27.88 4.78 10.45
CA ALA A 279 29.04 3.92 10.69
C ALA A 279 30.20 4.24 9.74
N GLN A 280 29.93 4.41 8.44
CA GLN A 280 30.95 4.80 7.44
C GLN A 280 31.60 6.15 7.79
N GLN A 281 30.83 7.09 8.36
CA GLN A 281 31.33 8.38 8.83
C GLN A 281 31.92 8.32 10.25
N LYS A 282 31.98 7.15 10.90
CA LYS A 282 32.41 6.94 12.29
C LYS A 282 31.59 7.75 13.31
N LYS A 283 30.32 8.04 13.01
CA LYS A 283 29.38 8.84 13.83
C LYS A 283 28.29 8.00 14.52
N ASP A 284 28.29 6.70 14.38
CA ASP A 284 27.27 5.81 14.94
C ASP A 284 27.16 5.91 16.48
N ARG A 285 28.31 6.01 17.18
CA ARG A 285 28.34 6.21 18.64
C ARG A 285 27.77 7.58 19.03
N ALA A 286 28.14 8.64 18.28
CA ALA A 286 27.61 9.97 18.51
C ALA A 286 26.10 10.04 18.26
N LEU A 287 25.60 9.39 17.21
CA LEU A 287 24.19 9.31 16.89
C LEU A 287 23.40 8.61 18.04
N ARG A 288 23.90 7.48 18.55
CA ARG A 288 23.30 6.78 19.72
C ARG A 288 23.28 7.67 20.97
N MET A 289 24.35 8.44 21.22
CA MET A 289 24.42 9.36 22.36
C MET A 289 23.42 10.51 22.20
N LEU A 290 23.30 11.10 21.00
CA LEU A 290 22.33 12.16 20.71
C LEU A 290 20.88 11.69 20.91
N ILE A 291 20.53 10.46 20.55
CA ILE A 291 19.21 9.88 20.82
C ILE A 291 18.94 9.89 22.33
N LYS A 292 19.88 9.38 23.15
CA LYS A 292 19.71 9.34 24.61
C LYS A 292 19.56 10.74 25.22
N VAL A 293 20.36 11.70 24.75
CA VAL A 293 20.28 13.11 25.20
C VAL A 293 18.95 13.73 24.80
N SER A 294 18.53 13.52 23.54
CA SER A 294 17.25 14.01 23.04
C SER A 294 16.08 13.45 23.86
N ASP A 295 16.08 12.16 24.15
CA ASP A 295 15.04 11.53 24.97
C ASP A 295 14.99 12.07 26.39
N ALA A 296 16.16 12.36 27.00
CA ALA A 296 16.24 12.99 28.32
C ALA A 296 15.66 14.41 28.31
N LEU A 297 15.98 15.21 27.28
CA LEU A 297 15.43 16.57 27.09
C LEU A 297 13.92 16.55 26.88
N ARG A 298 13.41 15.60 26.10
CA ARG A 298 11.95 15.44 25.88
C ARG A 298 11.17 15.16 27.16
N ARG A 299 11.77 14.46 28.13
CA ARG A 299 11.14 14.23 29.46
C ARG A 299 10.90 15.52 30.21
N VAL A 300 11.72 16.55 29.98
CA VAL A 300 11.54 17.91 30.53
C VAL A 300 10.89 18.87 29.52
N LYS A 301 10.19 18.31 28.49
CA LYS A 301 9.44 19.04 27.46
C LYS A 301 10.28 19.92 26.52
N ILE A 302 11.57 19.63 26.40
CA ILE A 302 12.49 20.30 25.44
C ILE A 302 12.68 19.36 24.24
N ASP A 303 12.18 19.76 23.07
CA ASP A 303 12.35 18.99 21.83
C ASP A 303 13.43 19.61 20.95
N CYS A 304 14.58 18.92 20.87
CA CYS A 304 15.71 19.32 20.05
C CYS A 304 15.94 18.39 18.84
N ARG A 305 14.99 17.49 18.52
CA ARG A 305 15.16 16.47 17.47
C ARG A 305 15.50 17.07 16.11
N LYS A 306 14.79 18.09 15.65
CA LYS A 306 15.07 18.76 14.36
C LYS A 306 16.48 19.34 14.29
N LEU A 307 17.05 19.78 15.43
CA LEU A 307 18.41 20.30 15.50
C LEU A 307 19.46 19.17 15.52
N PHE A 308 19.27 18.17 16.40
CA PHE A 308 20.23 17.10 16.61
C PHE A 308 20.31 16.13 15.41
N PHE A 309 19.20 15.87 14.75
CA PHE A 309 19.11 14.91 13.65
C PHE A 309 18.95 15.57 12.27
N LYS A 310 19.36 16.84 12.15
CA LYS A 310 19.33 17.57 10.88
C LYS A 310 20.00 16.81 9.73
N SER A 311 21.11 16.12 9.99
CA SER A 311 21.81 15.33 8.97
C SER A 311 21.00 14.12 8.49
N VAL A 312 20.25 13.47 9.40
CA VAL A 312 19.34 12.36 9.07
C VAL A 312 18.19 12.88 8.22
N ILE A 313 17.53 13.96 8.67
CA ILE A 313 16.40 14.56 7.95
C ILE A 313 16.85 15.10 6.58
N SER A 314 18.06 15.66 6.49
CA SER A 314 18.63 16.16 5.22
C SER A 314 18.81 15.05 4.18
N ALA A 315 19.04 13.80 4.57
CA ALA A 315 19.08 12.68 3.64
C ALA A 315 17.73 12.47 2.90
N PHE A 316 16.64 12.90 3.50
CA PHE A 316 15.29 12.85 2.93
C PHE A 316 14.83 14.21 2.32
N GLY A 317 15.77 15.07 1.96
CA GLY A 317 15.44 16.40 1.40
C GLY A 317 15.23 17.50 2.43
N GLY A 318 15.40 17.21 3.72
CA GLY A 318 15.46 18.19 4.80
C GLY A 318 14.12 18.55 5.46
N ASN A 319 13.00 17.99 5.01
CA ASN A 319 11.66 18.37 5.48
C ASN A 319 10.82 17.20 6.02
N LEU A 320 11.30 15.96 5.95
CA LEU A 320 10.50 14.78 6.31
C LEU A 320 10.08 14.81 7.78
N GLU A 321 8.78 14.75 8.03
CA GLU A 321 8.14 14.75 9.35
C GLU A 321 7.32 13.50 9.61
N THR A 322 6.69 12.93 8.57
CA THR A 322 5.73 11.83 8.73
C THR A 322 5.96 10.73 7.71
N ILE A 323 5.88 9.49 8.16
CA ILE A 323 5.80 8.30 7.31
C ILE A 323 4.48 7.59 7.62
N ILE A 324 3.65 7.37 6.61
CA ILE A 324 2.46 6.52 6.69
C ILE A 324 2.88 5.12 6.28
N SER A 325 2.81 4.17 7.20
CA SER A 325 3.22 2.78 6.95
C SER A 325 2.03 1.84 6.91
N GLY A 326 1.96 1.01 5.87
CA GLY A 326 0.88 0.05 5.69
C GLY A 326 1.25 -1.12 4.80
N GLY A 327 0.30 -2.04 4.61
CA GLY A 327 0.46 -3.18 3.71
C GLY A 327 1.13 -4.42 4.33
N ALA A 328 1.89 -4.27 5.41
CA ALA A 328 2.49 -5.37 6.19
C ALA A 328 2.71 -4.92 7.64
N PRO A 329 2.93 -5.84 8.60
CA PRO A 329 3.32 -5.49 9.95
C PRO A 329 4.64 -4.71 9.99
N ILE A 330 4.71 -3.68 10.84
CA ILE A 330 5.94 -2.94 11.12
C ILE A 330 6.38 -3.21 12.56
N GLU A 331 7.67 -3.43 12.78
CA GLU A 331 8.21 -3.60 14.12
C GLU A 331 8.17 -2.28 14.91
N ASP A 332 7.77 -2.35 16.17
CA ASP A 332 7.74 -1.22 17.11
C ASP A 332 9.06 -0.48 17.22
N LYS A 333 10.17 -1.19 17.01
CA LYS A 333 11.51 -0.60 17.02
C LYS A 333 11.64 0.51 15.99
N TYR A 334 11.19 0.29 14.75
CA TYR A 334 11.30 1.31 13.70
C TYR A 334 10.44 2.53 14.01
N ILE A 335 9.24 2.33 14.57
CA ILE A 335 8.37 3.42 14.98
C ILE A 335 9.05 4.29 16.04
N LYS A 336 9.66 3.67 17.06
CA LYS A 336 10.35 4.36 18.15
C LYS A 336 11.63 5.06 17.68
N ASP A 337 12.41 4.38 16.85
CA ASP A 337 13.70 4.90 16.39
C ASP A 337 13.53 6.07 15.41
N PHE A 338 12.53 6.01 14.52
CA PHE A 338 12.20 7.15 13.66
C PHE A 338 11.64 8.33 14.46
N ASP A 339 10.80 8.08 15.48
CA ASP A 339 10.36 9.13 16.40
C ASP A 339 11.53 9.77 17.11
N ALA A 340 12.56 9.01 17.50
CA ALA A 340 13.77 9.56 18.09
C ALA A 340 14.52 10.51 17.15
N PHE A 341 14.43 10.31 15.82
CA PHE A 341 14.97 11.24 14.81
C PHE A 341 14.05 12.43 14.53
N GLY A 342 12.85 12.46 15.07
CA GLY A 342 11.85 13.50 14.81
C GLY A 342 10.94 13.20 13.61
N ILE A 343 10.92 11.96 13.14
CA ILE A 343 10.06 11.50 12.06
C ILE A 343 8.99 10.58 12.65
N THR A 344 7.74 10.95 12.52
CA THR A 344 6.59 10.21 13.06
C THR A 344 6.16 9.11 12.09
N ILE A 345 6.03 7.87 12.55
CA ILE A 345 5.43 6.79 11.75
C ILE A 345 3.99 6.56 12.18
N ILE A 346 3.07 6.74 11.24
CA ILE A 346 1.63 6.44 11.38
C ILE A 346 1.40 5.07 10.74
N ASN A 347 1.16 4.06 11.57
CA ASN A 347 0.87 2.72 11.08
C ASN A 347 -0.63 2.55 10.83
N GLY A 348 -0.98 1.86 9.72
CA GLY A 348 -2.34 1.55 9.34
C GLY A 348 -2.52 0.12 8.86
N TYR A 349 -3.76 -0.33 8.85
CA TYR A 349 -4.21 -1.64 8.38
C TYR A 349 -5.23 -1.48 7.27
N GLY A 350 -5.13 -2.35 6.28
CA GLY A 350 -6.07 -2.38 5.19
C GLY A 350 -5.84 -3.55 4.24
N ILE A 351 -6.85 -3.77 3.41
CA ILE A 351 -6.91 -4.82 2.40
C ILE A 351 -7.61 -4.25 1.16
N THR A 352 -7.32 -4.80 0.01
CA THR A 352 -7.88 -4.32 -1.27
C THR A 352 -9.39 -4.29 -1.25
N GLU A 353 -10.03 -5.29 -0.66
CA GLU A 353 -11.48 -5.43 -0.50
C GLU A 353 -12.12 -4.33 0.37
N CYS A 354 -11.31 -3.49 1.02
CA CYS A 354 -11.76 -2.34 1.82
C CYS A 354 -11.22 -0.98 1.31
N SER A 355 -10.72 -0.87 0.08
CA SER A 355 -10.43 0.35 -0.71
C SER A 355 -9.29 1.29 -0.28
N PRO A 356 -8.20 0.95 0.35
CA PRO A 356 -7.88 -0.25 1.08
C PRO A 356 -7.98 -0.09 2.60
N VAL A 357 -8.07 1.14 3.16
CA VAL A 357 -7.79 1.43 4.56
C VAL A 357 -8.98 1.06 5.45
N VAL A 358 -8.73 0.26 6.48
CA VAL A 358 -9.71 -0.10 7.51
C VAL A 358 -9.48 0.68 8.79
N ALA A 359 -8.22 0.79 9.22
CA ALA A 359 -7.85 1.48 10.44
C ALA A 359 -6.48 2.16 10.31
N THR A 360 -6.29 3.27 11.02
CA THR A 360 -4.98 3.95 11.12
C THR A 360 -4.75 4.49 12.52
N ASN A 361 -3.49 4.54 12.97
CA ASN A 361 -3.10 5.45 14.02
C ASN A 361 -3.36 6.89 13.57
N ARG A 362 -3.52 7.82 14.51
CA ARG A 362 -3.80 9.23 14.24
C ARG A 362 -2.63 10.09 14.71
N ASN A 363 -2.40 11.23 14.06
CA ASN A 363 -1.20 12.06 14.28
C ASN A 363 -0.86 12.31 15.76
N LEU A 364 -1.86 12.52 16.63
CA LEU A 364 -1.68 12.79 18.06
C LEU A 364 -2.05 11.60 18.96
N ALA A 365 -2.42 10.45 18.39
CA ALA A 365 -2.85 9.28 19.12
C ALA A 365 -2.23 8.00 18.51
N ILE A 366 -0.91 7.94 18.56
CA ILE A 366 -0.13 6.79 18.06
C ILE A 366 0.13 5.84 19.23
N LYS A 367 -0.24 4.57 19.03
CA LYS A 367 0.04 3.48 19.97
C LYS A 367 0.78 2.38 19.21
N THR A 368 2.02 2.13 19.60
CA THR A 368 2.83 1.04 19.02
C THR A 368 2.18 -0.32 19.25
N GLY A 369 2.44 -1.26 18.34
CA GLY A 369 1.80 -2.59 18.38
C GLY A 369 0.35 -2.61 17.92
N THR A 370 -0.23 -1.45 17.54
CA THR A 370 -1.60 -1.34 17.03
C THR A 370 -1.64 -0.74 15.62
N VAL A 371 -2.77 -0.91 14.95
CA VAL A 371 -3.06 -0.23 13.69
C VAL A 371 -4.00 0.97 13.86
N GLY A 372 -4.20 1.40 15.11
CA GLY A 372 -4.98 2.58 15.46
C GLY A 372 -6.49 2.34 15.50
N PHE A 373 -7.24 3.31 15.00
CA PHE A 373 -8.70 3.35 15.06
C PHE A 373 -9.32 3.02 13.72
N PRO A 374 -10.46 2.31 13.68
CA PRO A 374 -11.27 2.18 12.47
C PRO A 374 -11.57 3.55 11.85
N LEU A 375 -11.64 3.61 10.52
CA LEU A 375 -12.04 4.82 9.81
C LEU A 375 -13.53 5.15 10.06
N SER A 376 -13.90 6.41 9.85
CA SER A 376 -15.28 6.86 10.00
C SER A 376 -16.27 6.23 9.00
N CYS A 377 -15.78 5.74 7.87
CA CYS A 377 -16.58 5.10 6.83
C CYS A 377 -16.89 3.62 7.09
N ASN A 378 -16.34 3.03 8.16
CA ASN A 378 -16.56 1.61 8.46
C ASN A 378 -16.79 1.35 9.95
N GLU A 379 -17.41 0.21 10.20
CA GLU A 379 -17.53 -0.42 11.51
C GLU A 379 -16.65 -1.67 11.51
N VAL A 380 -15.99 -1.92 12.64
CA VAL A 380 -15.15 -3.10 12.84
C VAL A 380 -15.60 -3.84 14.09
N LYS A 381 -15.79 -5.16 13.97
CA LYS A 381 -16.04 -6.04 15.11
C LYS A 381 -15.16 -7.27 15.06
N ILE A 382 -14.98 -7.91 16.20
CA ILE A 382 -14.27 -9.17 16.34
C ILE A 382 -15.31 -10.30 16.45
N ASP A 383 -15.25 -11.26 15.53
CA ASP A 383 -16.16 -12.42 15.52
C ASP A 383 -15.57 -13.55 16.36
N CYS A 384 -16.43 -14.18 17.18
CA CYS A 384 -16.09 -15.32 18.03
C CYS A 384 -14.78 -15.11 18.83
N PRO A 385 -14.64 -14.04 19.63
CA PRO A 385 -13.40 -13.76 20.35
C PRO A 385 -13.07 -14.86 21.36
N ASP A 386 -11.79 -15.22 21.44
CA ASP A 386 -11.24 -16.10 22.47
C ASP A 386 -11.13 -15.39 23.84
N GLN A 387 -10.53 -16.07 24.84
CA GLN A 387 -10.37 -15.52 26.19
C GLN A 387 -9.51 -14.25 26.23
N ASP A 388 -8.62 -14.05 25.24
CA ASP A 388 -7.75 -12.87 25.09
C ASP A 388 -8.40 -11.79 24.23
N GLY A 389 -9.63 -12.03 23.75
CA GLY A 389 -10.38 -11.13 22.88
C GLY A 389 -9.99 -11.18 21.41
N ASN A 390 -9.18 -12.16 20.98
CA ASN A 390 -8.78 -12.33 19.59
C ASN A 390 -9.84 -13.17 18.83
N GLY A 391 -10.16 -12.72 17.63
CA GLY A 391 -11.06 -13.41 16.72
C GLY A 391 -10.93 -12.86 15.31
N GLU A 392 -11.78 -13.30 14.38
CA GLU A 392 -11.79 -12.79 13.04
C GLU A 392 -12.25 -11.33 12.99
N ILE A 393 -11.50 -10.49 12.30
CA ILE A 393 -11.88 -9.10 12.06
C ILE A 393 -12.94 -9.05 10.97
N LEU A 394 -14.12 -8.52 11.31
CA LEU A 394 -15.19 -8.26 10.38
C LEU A 394 -15.32 -6.76 10.13
N VAL A 395 -15.54 -6.38 8.88
CA VAL A 395 -15.68 -4.98 8.46
C VAL A 395 -17.02 -4.78 7.75
N LYS A 396 -17.71 -3.69 8.09
CA LYS A 396 -18.91 -3.23 7.39
C LYS A 396 -18.78 -1.74 7.13
N GLY A 397 -19.02 -1.28 5.90
CA GLY A 397 -18.91 0.16 5.61
C GLY A 397 -18.98 0.46 4.12
N THR A 398 -18.99 1.76 3.83
CA THR A 398 -19.08 2.28 2.46
C THR A 398 -17.79 2.06 1.66
N ASN A 399 -16.68 1.73 2.32
CA ASN A 399 -15.41 1.40 1.69
C ASN A 399 -15.25 -0.09 1.33
N VAL A 400 -16.20 -0.94 1.69
CA VAL A 400 -16.15 -2.38 1.41
C VAL A 400 -16.57 -2.65 -0.04
N MET A 401 -15.83 -3.51 -0.73
CA MET A 401 -16.06 -3.90 -2.13
C MET A 401 -17.49 -4.36 -2.42
N VAL A 402 -17.88 -4.31 -3.67
CA VAL A 402 -19.14 -4.92 -4.15
C VAL A 402 -19.06 -6.45 -4.12
N GLY A 403 -17.90 -7.00 -4.44
CA GLY A 403 -17.63 -8.44 -4.52
C GLY A 403 -16.46 -8.74 -5.46
N TYR A 404 -16.26 -10.02 -5.76
CA TYR A 404 -15.27 -10.46 -6.75
C TYR A 404 -15.90 -10.54 -8.14
N TYR A 405 -15.20 -10.00 -9.13
CA TYR A 405 -15.66 -9.97 -10.52
C TYR A 405 -15.83 -11.40 -11.05
N ARG A 406 -17.03 -11.71 -11.56
CA ARG A 406 -17.42 -13.04 -12.08
C ARG A 406 -17.20 -14.22 -11.11
N ASP A 407 -17.04 -13.96 -9.82
CA ASP A 407 -16.84 -14.99 -8.79
C ASP A 407 -17.83 -14.79 -7.64
N ARG A 408 -19.09 -15.18 -7.92
CA ARG A 408 -20.19 -15.06 -6.97
C ARG A 408 -19.99 -15.99 -5.76
N GLU A 409 -19.49 -17.20 -5.99
CA GLU A 409 -19.27 -18.18 -4.92
C GLU A 409 -18.26 -17.66 -3.88
N SER A 410 -17.10 -17.16 -4.34
CA SER A 410 -16.13 -16.52 -3.44
C SER A 410 -16.71 -15.29 -2.75
N THR A 411 -17.54 -14.51 -3.46
CA THR A 411 -18.17 -13.33 -2.88
C THR A 411 -19.11 -13.72 -1.74
N GLU A 412 -20.00 -14.70 -1.94
CA GLU A 412 -20.94 -15.17 -0.92
C GLU A 412 -20.20 -15.77 0.30
N THR A 413 -19.04 -16.38 0.09
CA THR A 413 -18.23 -16.98 1.17
C THR A 413 -17.63 -15.93 2.11
N VAL A 414 -17.26 -14.74 1.61
CA VAL A 414 -16.62 -13.70 2.41
C VAL A 414 -17.60 -12.69 3.02
N PHE A 415 -18.87 -12.75 2.69
CA PHE A 415 -19.90 -11.93 3.33
C PHE A 415 -20.79 -12.75 4.24
N ARG A 416 -21.07 -12.24 5.45
CA ARG A 416 -22.00 -12.81 6.41
C ARG A 416 -22.81 -11.71 7.08
N ASP A 417 -24.13 -11.72 6.92
CA ASP A 417 -25.06 -10.74 7.51
C ASP A 417 -24.66 -9.28 7.22
N GLY A 418 -24.15 -9.01 6.00
CA GLY A 418 -23.69 -7.69 5.56
C GLY A 418 -22.31 -7.29 6.11
N TRP A 419 -21.61 -8.20 6.78
CA TRP A 419 -20.22 -8.02 7.22
C TRP A 419 -19.27 -8.75 6.29
N PHE A 420 -18.20 -8.05 5.90
CA PHE A 420 -17.10 -8.64 5.16
C PHE A 420 -16.12 -9.33 6.13
N ARG A 421 -15.81 -10.57 5.85
CA ARG A 421 -14.87 -11.41 6.57
C ARG A 421 -13.47 -11.20 6.02
N THR A 422 -12.58 -10.57 6.80
CA THR A 422 -11.24 -10.23 6.30
C THR A 422 -10.28 -11.41 6.22
N GLY A 423 -10.57 -12.49 6.96
CA GLY A 423 -9.64 -13.59 7.17
C GLY A 423 -8.42 -13.20 8.02
N ASP A 424 -8.37 -11.97 8.53
CA ASP A 424 -7.35 -11.51 9.46
C ASP A 424 -7.86 -11.66 10.91
N LEU A 425 -6.96 -12.00 11.82
CA LEU A 425 -7.23 -12.13 13.25
C LEU A 425 -6.80 -10.87 13.97
N GLY A 426 -7.57 -10.50 14.98
CA GLY A 426 -7.24 -9.35 15.80
C GLY A 426 -8.11 -9.18 17.03
N ARG A 427 -7.89 -8.09 17.75
CA ARG A 427 -8.68 -7.68 18.90
C ARG A 427 -8.79 -6.16 18.98
N ILE A 428 -9.80 -5.69 19.68
CA ILE A 428 -10.00 -4.27 19.98
C ILE A 428 -9.88 -4.07 21.48
N ASP A 429 -9.04 -3.13 21.92
CA ASP A 429 -8.91 -2.82 23.34
C ASP A 429 -10.00 -1.84 23.84
N ASP A 430 -10.05 -1.62 25.17
CA ASP A 430 -11.02 -0.73 25.81
C ASP A 430 -10.93 0.73 25.30
N ASN A 431 -9.76 1.14 24.81
CA ASN A 431 -9.53 2.45 24.21
C ASN A 431 -9.85 2.49 22.70
N LYS A 432 -10.42 1.42 22.15
CA LYS A 432 -10.81 1.25 20.74
C LYS A 432 -9.65 1.15 19.73
N TYR A 433 -8.44 0.83 20.18
CA TYR A 433 -7.35 0.51 19.29
C TYR A 433 -7.49 -0.91 18.74
N LEU A 434 -7.37 -1.05 17.42
CA LEU A 434 -7.36 -2.33 16.72
C LEU A 434 -5.93 -2.90 16.70
N TYR A 435 -5.81 -4.17 17.03
CA TYR A 435 -4.60 -4.98 16.93
C TYR A 435 -4.79 -6.06 15.89
N ILE A 436 -3.79 -6.26 15.05
CA ILE A 436 -3.73 -7.41 14.14
C ILE A 436 -2.82 -8.45 14.77
N THR A 437 -3.34 -9.68 14.95
CA THR A 437 -2.61 -10.76 15.62
C THR A 437 -2.20 -11.89 14.67
N GLY A 438 -2.76 -11.95 13.45
CA GLY A 438 -2.40 -12.92 12.42
C GLY A 438 -3.42 -13.09 11.34
N ARG A 439 -3.34 -14.21 10.61
CA ARG A 439 -4.30 -14.62 9.58
C ARG A 439 -4.86 -16.00 9.85
N ILE A 440 -6.16 -16.18 9.62
CA ILE A 440 -6.83 -17.50 9.79
C ILE A 440 -6.13 -18.58 8.98
N LYS A 441 -5.79 -18.30 7.72
CA LYS A 441 -5.12 -19.26 6.82
C LYS A 441 -3.69 -19.61 7.22
N ASN A 442 -3.07 -18.82 8.10
CA ASN A 442 -1.71 -19.03 8.60
C ASN A 442 -1.70 -19.60 10.02
N LEU A 443 -2.88 -19.99 10.55
CA LEU A 443 -2.95 -20.65 11.85
C LEU A 443 -2.21 -21.98 11.80
N ILE A 444 -1.34 -22.19 12.77
CA ILE A 444 -0.73 -23.48 13.05
C ILE A 444 -1.68 -24.21 13.98
N ILE A 445 -2.27 -25.30 13.48
CA ILE A 445 -3.19 -26.14 14.27
C ILE A 445 -2.39 -27.34 14.76
N LEU A 446 -2.24 -27.47 16.07
CA LEU A 446 -1.58 -28.60 16.71
C LEU A 446 -2.60 -29.65 17.14
N ALA A 447 -2.13 -30.90 17.37
CA ALA A 447 -3.00 -32.01 17.77
C ALA A 447 -3.76 -31.81 19.08
N ASN A 448 -3.32 -30.89 19.92
CA ASN A 448 -4.03 -30.46 21.13
C ASN A 448 -5.20 -29.50 20.88
N GLY A 449 -5.45 -29.14 19.61
CA GLY A 449 -6.51 -28.20 19.20
C GLY A 449 -6.16 -26.72 19.38
N GLU A 450 -4.92 -26.38 19.75
CA GLU A 450 -4.50 -24.98 19.86
C GLU A 450 -4.28 -24.37 18.47
N ASN A 451 -4.87 -23.19 18.26
CA ASN A 451 -4.73 -22.39 17.05
C ASN A 451 -3.71 -21.27 17.30
N ILE A 452 -2.52 -21.39 16.72
CA ILE A 452 -1.41 -20.47 16.95
C ILE A 452 -1.18 -19.65 15.67
N PRO A 453 -1.34 -18.31 15.71
CA PRO A 453 -0.97 -17.49 14.58
C PRO A 453 0.54 -17.56 14.32
N ALA A 454 0.93 -17.98 13.11
CA ALA A 454 2.34 -18.13 12.73
C ALA A 454 3.12 -16.82 12.90
N GLU A 455 2.46 -15.70 12.61
CA GLU A 455 3.03 -14.36 12.68
C GLU A 455 3.54 -13.99 14.08
N VAL A 456 2.88 -14.47 15.13
CA VAL A 456 3.29 -14.23 16.53
C VAL A 456 4.66 -14.86 16.80
N ILE A 457 4.89 -16.06 16.26
CA ILE A 457 6.18 -16.76 16.42
C ILE A 457 7.25 -16.11 15.54
N GLU A 458 6.90 -15.81 14.31
CA GLU A 458 7.80 -15.16 13.34
C GLU A 458 8.34 -13.83 13.86
N GLN A 459 7.49 -13.00 14.50
CA GLN A 459 7.92 -11.75 15.13
C GLN A 459 9.01 -11.97 16.19
N GLN A 460 8.95 -13.08 16.94
CA GLN A 460 9.99 -13.41 17.91
C GLN A 460 11.29 -13.86 17.23
N ILE A 461 11.19 -14.59 16.11
CA ILE A 461 12.35 -15.00 15.32
C ILE A 461 13.06 -13.80 14.72
N TYR A 462 12.33 -12.78 14.22
CA TYR A 462 12.91 -11.54 13.71
C TYR A 462 13.66 -10.72 14.76
N THR A 463 13.56 -11.03 16.06
CA THR A 463 14.43 -10.42 17.08
C THR A 463 15.88 -10.90 16.98
N ILE A 464 16.15 -11.98 16.24
CA ILE A 464 17.50 -12.48 15.94
C ILE A 464 18.10 -11.62 14.81
N PRO A 465 19.19 -10.85 15.03
CA PRO A 465 19.61 -9.78 14.13
C PRO A 465 20.01 -10.22 12.71
N TYR A 466 20.42 -11.49 12.55
CA TYR A 466 20.89 -12.05 11.28
C TYR A 466 19.82 -12.90 10.56
N VAL A 467 18.61 -13.00 11.08
CA VAL A 467 17.46 -13.57 10.35
C VAL A 467 16.90 -12.51 9.42
N LYS A 468 16.97 -12.74 8.12
CA LYS A 468 16.39 -11.87 7.09
C LYS A 468 14.94 -12.18 6.83
N GLU A 469 14.58 -13.47 6.79
CA GLU A 469 13.22 -13.92 6.49
C GLU A 469 12.88 -15.17 7.29
N ALA A 470 11.64 -15.28 7.73
CA ALA A 470 11.14 -16.43 8.47
C ALA A 470 9.68 -16.73 8.11
N ILE A 471 9.35 -18.01 8.00
CA ILE A 471 7.99 -18.53 7.95
C ILE A 471 7.85 -19.65 8.99
N CYS A 472 6.74 -19.63 9.73
CA CYS A 472 6.38 -20.71 10.63
C CYS A 472 5.17 -21.48 10.12
N TYR A 473 5.19 -22.81 10.29
CA TYR A 473 4.07 -23.69 9.95
C TYR A 473 4.07 -24.95 10.80
N GLY A 474 2.90 -25.60 10.90
CA GLY A 474 2.77 -26.90 11.57
C GLY A 474 3.16 -28.04 10.64
N LYS A 475 4.00 -28.97 11.09
CA LYS A 475 4.30 -30.24 10.42
C LYS A 475 4.65 -31.31 11.43
N ASP A 476 4.09 -32.51 11.26
CA ASP A 476 4.33 -33.66 12.16
C ASP A 476 4.05 -33.30 13.65
N ASN A 477 3.01 -32.50 13.87
CA ASN A 477 2.59 -32.01 15.20
C ASN A 477 3.65 -31.13 15.92
N VAL A 478 4.59 -30.56 15.19
CA VAL A 478 5.56 -29.60 15.71
C VAL A 478 5.54 -28.31 14.91
N ILE A 479 5.92 -27.22 15.55
CA ILE A 479 6.11 -25.93 14.87
C ILE A 479 7.47 -25.95 14.18
N VAL A 480 7.46 -25.76 12.88
CA VAL A 480 8.66 -25.65 12.05
C VAL A 480 8.89 -24.18 11.73
N ALA A 481 10.08 -23.67 12.01
CA ALA A 481 10.54 -22.37 11.55
C ALA A 481 11.47 -22.58 10.34
N GLU A 482 11.07 -22.08 9.20
CA GLU A 482 11.92 -22.03 8.00
C GLU A 482 12.48 -20.61 7.86
N VAL A 483 13.81 -20.48 7.86
CA VAL A 483 14.50 -19.19 7.95
C VAL A 483 15.50 -18.98 6.82
N TYR A 484 15.61 -17.75 6.32
CA TYR A 484 16.70 -17.30 5.46
C TYR A 484 17.59 -16.34 6.26
N LEU A 485 18.88 -16.63 6.31
CA LEU A 485 19.84 -15.95 7.15
C LEU A 485 20.69 -14.95 6.34
N ASP A 486 21.28 -13.99 7.03
CA ASP A 486 22.25 -13.07 6.45
C ASP A 486 23.56 -13.80 6.15
N GLU A 487 23.90 -13.93 4.87
CA GLU A 487 25.11 -14.61 4.41
C GLU A 487 26.41 -13.88 4.81
N GLU A 488 26.32 -12.59 5.17
CA GLU A 488 27.47 -11.81 5.63
C GLU A 488 27.84 -12.14 7.09
N VAL A 489 26.99 -12.85 7.84
CA VAL A 489 27.24 -13.26 9.21
C VAL A 489 27.82 -14.68 9.25
N PHE A 490 29.11 -14.78 9.43
CA PHE A 490 29.92 -16.01 9.29
C PHE A 490 29.41 -17.21 10.10
N ASP A 491 28.94 -17.00 11.32
CA ASP A 491 28.52 -18.05 12.26
C ASP A 491 26.98 -18.19 12.38
N ALA A 492 26.20 -17.55 11.50
CA ALA A 492 24.74 -17.51 11.59
C ALA A 492 24.10 -18.90 11.56
N LYS A 493 24.59 -19.81 10.69
CA LYS A 493 24.06 -21.17 10.54
C LYS A 493 24.33 -22.06 11.76
N GLU A 494 25.43 -21.81 12.46
CA GLU A 494 25.84 -22.59 13.65
C GLU A 494 25.02 -22.14 14.87
N ARG A 495 24.75 -20.85 15.00
CA ARG A 495 24.11 -20.25 16.15
C ARG A 495 22.57 -20.27 16.11
N ILE A 496 21.96 -20.38 14.94
CA ILE A 496 20.51 -20.20 14.80
C ILE A 496 19.69 -21.13 15.73
N ASN A 497 20.13 -22.36 15.94
CA ASN A 497 19.42 -23.29 16.82
C ASN A 497 19.45 -22.82 18.28
N ASP A 498 20.59 -22.32 18.77
CA ASP A 498 20.73 -21.82 20.14
C ASP A 498 19.93 -20.53 20.33
N ASP A 499 19.96 -19.62 19.34
CA ASP A 499 19.19 -18.37 19.38
C ASP A 499 17.68 -18.65 19.30
N ILE A 500 17.23 -19.66 18.56
CA ILE A 500 15.83 -20.14 18.56
C ILE A 500 15.46 -20.74 19.92
N GLN A 501 16.35 -21.45 20.61
CA GLN A 501 16.09 -21.92 21.98
C GLN A 501 15.90 -20.72 22.93
N ALA A 502 16.66 -19.65 22.78
CA ALA A 502 16.45 -18.43 23.54
C ALA A 502 15.11 -17.73 23.21
N VAL A 503 14.65 -17.84 21.96
CA VAL A 503 13.29 -17.41 21.56
C VAL A 503 12.24 -18.29 22.25
N ASN A 504 12.39 -19.61 22.25
CA ASN A 504 11.48 -20.55 22.88
C ASN A 504 11.29 -20.29 24.39
N GLN A 505 12.35 -19.85 25.08
CA GLN A 505 12.24 -19.48 26.52
C GLN A 505 11.32 -18.29 26.78
N ARG A 506 11.05 -17.45 25.77
CA ARG A 506 10.14 -16.30 25.85
C ARG A 506 8.72 -16.62 25.38
N LEU A 507 8.57 -17.73 24.66
CA LEU A 507 7.27 -18.20 24.17
C LEU A 507 6.60 -19.09 25.23
N PRO A 508 5.25 -19.12 25.28
CA PRO A 508 4.55 -20.17 26.01
C PRO A 508 5.00 -21.57 25.53
N GLN A 509 5.13 -22.52 26.41
CA GLN A 509 5.70 -23.85 26.10
C GLN A 509 5.02 -24.54 24.90
N MET A 510 3.72 -24.33 24.71
CA MET A 510 2.93 -24.90 23.61
C MET A 510 3.23 -24.24 22.25
N ARG A 511 3.91 -23.10 22.24
CA ARG A 511 4.30 -22.34 21.03
C ARG A 511 5.78 -22.51 20.68
N ASN A 512 6.45 -23.47 21.30
CA ASN A 512 7.87 -23.71 21.07
C ASN A 512 8.14 -24.24 19.66
N ILE A 513 9.15 -23.67 19.02
CA ILE A 513 9.65 -24.10 17.72
C ILE A 513 10.39 -25.43 17.93
N GLY A 514 9.87 -26.50 17.31
CA GLY A 514 10.43 -27.84 17.44
C GLY A 514 11.46 -28.18 16.38
N ARG A 515 11.43 -27.48 15.25
CA ARG A 515 12.39 -27.71 14.14
C ARG A 515 12.72 -26.42 13.40
N VAL A 516 14.00 -26.25 13.07
CA VAL A 516 14.50 -25.15 12.24
C VAL A 516 14.96 -25.70 10.89
N VAL A 517 14.55 -25.05 9.83
CA VAL A 517 14.98 -25.32 8.45
C VAL A 517 15.66 -24.07 7.90
N ILE A 518 16.92 -24.20 7.48
CA ILE A 518 17.67 -23.08 6.93
C ILE A 518 17.56 -23.11 5.40
N ARG A 519 17.12 -22.01 4.81
CA ARG A 519 17.08 -21.83 3.36
C ARG A 519 18.41 -21.31 2.84
N ASN A 520 18.74 -21.72 1.62
CA ASN A 520 19.90 -21.19 0.89
C ASN A 520 19.54 -19.99 -0.03
N THR A 521 18.24 -19.70 -0.19
CA THR A 521 17.73 -18.60 -1.04
C THR A 521 16.58 -17.91 -0.35
N GLU A 522 16.37 -16.62 -0.67
CA GLU A 522 15.21 -15.86 -0.23
C GLU A 522 13.88 -16.56 -0.56
N PHE A 523 12.86 -16.27 0.24
CA PHE A 523 11.51 -16.71 -0.10
C PHE A 523 10.98 -15.99 -1.34
N PRO A 524 10.17 -16.66 -2.19
CA PRO A 524 9.42 -15.98 -3.24
C PRO A 524 8.53 -14.88 -2.65
N LYS A 525 8.51 -13.71 -3.28
CA LYS A 525 7.78 -12.53 -2.81
C LYS A 525 6.76 -12.06 -3.83
N THR A 526 5.77 -11.34 -3.36
CA THR A 526 4.87 -10.54 -4.20
C THR A 526 5.56 -9.24 -4.61
N THR A 527 4.94 -8.47 -5.53
CA THR A 527 5.37 -7.12 -5.92
C THR A 527 5.46 -6.14 -4.75
N THR A 528 4.61 -6.33 -3.73
CA THR A 528 4.70 -5.60 -2.45
C THR A 528 5.74 -6.17 -1.49
N LYS A 529 6.60 -7.08 -1.96
CA LYS A 529 7.67 -7.72 -1.18
C LYS A 529 7.16 -8.56 0.01
N LYS A 530 5.90 -8.99 0.00
CA LYS A 530 5.37 -9.97 0.97
C LYS A 530 5.83 -11.37 0.59
N ILE A 531 6.23 -12.17 1.57
CA ILE A 531 6.61 -13.57 1.36
C ILE A 531 5.39 -14.37 0.89
N LYS A 532 5.53 -15.09 -0.23
CA LYS A 532 4.54 -16.05 -0.71
C LYS A 532 4.65 -17.32 0.12
N ARG A 533 3.62 -17.64 0.93
CA ARG A 533 3.62 -18.80 1.84
C ARG A 533 3.28 -20.14 1.17
N ASN A 534 2.90 -20.15 -0.11
CA ASN A 534 2.65 -21.38 -0.86
C ASN A 534 3.98 -22.07 -1.22
N LEU A 535 4.57 -22.71 -0.23
CA LEU A 535 5.68 -23.65 -0.40
C LEU A 535 5.06 -24.98 -0.82
N GLY A 536 5.32 -25.40 -2.06
CA GLY A 536 4.71 -26.53 -2.73
C GLY A 536 4.48 -27.74 -1.81
N GLY A 537 3.21 -28.16 -1.69
CA GLY A 537 2.86 -29.48 -1.15
C GLY A 537 2.19 -29.52 0.22
N GLN A 538 1.71 -28.43 0.79
CA GLN A 538 0.89 -28.49 2.02
C GLN A 538 -0.56 -28.06 1.75
N LYS A 539 -1.40 -29.03 1.34
CA LYS A 539 -2.82 -28.97 1.69
C LYS A 539 -2.90 -29.24 3.19
N ASN A 540 -3.32 -28.24 3.98
CA ASN A 540 -3.79 -28.50 5.34
C ASN A 540 -5.00 -29.44 5.21
N ALA A 541 -4.84 -30.68 5.71
CA ALA A 541 -5.92 -31.64 5.84
C ALA A 541 -6.85 -31.21 6.97
#